data_ab8bb7fada38bccb732bee217d078d7d
#
_entry.id   ab8bb7fada38bccb732bee217d078d7d
#
_cell.length_a   1.000
_cell.length_b   1.000
_cell.length_c   1.000
_cell.angle_alpha   90.00
_cell.angle_beta   90.00
_cell.angle_gamma   90.00
#
_symmetry.space_group_name_H-M   'P 1'
#
loop_
_entity.id
_entity.type
_entity.pdbx_description
1 polymer ?
#
loop_
_entity_poly.entity_id
_entity_poly.type
_entity_poly.pdbx_seq_one_letter_code
_entity_poly.pdbx_strand_id
1 'polypeptide(L)'
;MAKAARTEGFAAHTCGYSLNHSEAKLGVELGVIDEAAESIAAAVKGADLVVLAVPVKAFEDVLSEVKVSLKEGAVVTDVGSVKKCFLEAVEAVYGEVPSFVVPGHPIAGSERSGVMAADENLYQRHKVILTPLKNTNHLALSLVRSMWRMAGATVLEMSIEKHDEVLAATSHLPHLLAFSLVDTLAGEEQNQEIFRYAAGGFRDFTRIAASDPLM
;
A
#
# COMPACT_ATOMS: atom_id res chain seq x y z
N MET A 1 4.72 1.33 7.93
CA MET A 1 4.43 -0.07 8.28
C MET A 1 5.65 -0.77 8.84
N ALA A 2 6.76 -0.95 8.12
CA ALA A 2 7.96 -1.62 8.63
C ALA A 2 8.41 -1.04 9.98
N LYS A 3 8.49 0.29 10.10
CA LYS A 3 8.83 0.97 11.37
C LYS A 3 7.86 0.59 12.50
N ALA A 4 6.54 0.59 12.26
CA ALA A 4 5.56 0.17 13.26
C ALA A 4 5.75 -1.31 13.65
N ALA A 5 5.95 -2.22 12.69
CA ALA A 5 6.16 -3.63 12.97
C ALA A 5 7.42 -3.90 13.82
N ARG A 6 8.47 -3.12 13.64
CA ARG A 6 9.68 -3.18 14.48
C ARG A 6 9.44 -2.63 15.88
N THR A 7 8.90 -1.41 15.98
CA THR A 7 8.67 -0.73 17.27
C THR A 7 7.76 -1.55 18.18
N GLU A 8 6.73 -2.17 17.63
CA GLU A 8 5.79 -3.01 18.39
C GLU A 8 6.27 -4.46 18.58
N GLY A 9 7.48 -4.80 18.11
CA GLY A 9 8.07 -6.12 18.32
C GLY A 9 7.40 -7.25 17.51
N PHE A 10 6.65 -6.91 16.45
CA PHE A 10 6.07 -7.92 15.56
C PHE A 10 7.15 -8.58 14.68
N ALA A 11 8.06 -7.80 14.14
CA ALA A 11 9.14 -8.29 13.29
C ALA A 11 10.47 -8.27 14.04
N ALA A 12 11.16 -9.41 14.09
CA ALA A 12 12.51 -9.51 14.64
C ALA A 12 13.56 -8.89 13.68
N HIS A 13 13.29 -8.94 12.37
CA HIS A 13 14.12 -8.35 11.33
C HIS A 13 13.24 -7.88 10.17
N THR A 14 13.60 -6.73 9.59
CA THR A 14 12.92 -6.14 8.44
C THR A 14 13.90 -5.85 7.34
N CYS A 15 13.65 -6.42 6.15
CA CYS A 15 14.41 -6.15 4.94
C CYS A 15 13.53 -5.43 3.93
N GLY A 16 14.06 -4.41 3.28
CA GLY A 16 13.33 -3.64 2.28
C GLY A 16 14.07 -3.53 0.96
N TYR A 17 13.31 -3.52 -0.13
CA TYR A 17 13.80 -3.23 -1.48
C TYR A 17 13.00 -2.08 -2.08
N SER A 18 13.68 -1.23 -2.82
CA SER A 18 13.08 -0.17 -3.65
C SER A 18 13.85 -0.06 -4.97
N LEU A 19 13.15 0.25 -6.06
CA LEU A 19 13.80 0.62 -7.34
C LEU A 19 14.77 1.79 -7.15
N ASN A 20 14.43 2.72 -6.25
CA ASN A 20 15.36 3.74 -5.80
C ASN A 20 16.18 3.19 -4.62
N HIS A 21 17.34 2.62 -4.89
CA HIS A 21 18.23 2.06 -3.85
C HIS A 21 18.62 3.08 -2.78
N SER A 22 18.67 4.38 -3.10
CA SER A 22 18.96 5.43 -2.10
C SER A 22 17.86 5.51 -1.05
N GLU A 23 16.59 5.34 -1.43
CA GLU A 23 15.45 5.30 -0.50
C GLU A 23 15.55 4.10 0.47
N ALA A 24 15.93 2.92 -0.03
CA ALA A 24 16.09 1.76 0.82
C ALA A 24 17.26 1.95 1.82
N LYS A 25 18.40 2.48 1.37
CA LYS A 25 19.56 2.79 2.25
C LYS A 25 19.20 3.85 3.29
N LEU A 26 18.53 4.92 2.89
CA LEU A 26 18.03 5.94 3.82
C LEU A 26 17.05 5.34 4.84
N GLY A 27 16.26 4.33 4.43
CA GLY A 27 15.39 3.59 5.33
C GLY A 27 16.12 2.88 6.45
N VAL A 28 17.32 2.36 6.19
CA VAL A 28 18.20 1.78 7.22
C VAL A 28 18.77 2.87 8.14
N GLU A 29 19.27 3.97 7.56
CA GLU A 29 19.84 5.10 8.32
C GLU A 29 18.81 5.72 9.28
N LEU A 30 17.55 5.81 8.85
CA LEU A 30 16.44 6.33 9.66
C LEU A 30 15.81 5.29 10.60
N GLY A 31 16.32 4.06 10.62
CA GLY A 31 15.79 2.98 11.44
C GLY A 31 14.38 2.53 11.05
N VAL A 32 13.95 2.76 9.82
CA VAL A 32 12.65 2.29 9.28
C VAL A 32 12.70 0.80 8.97
N ILE A 33 13.81 0.32 8.44
CA ILE A 33 14.14 -1.09 8.17
C ILE A 33 15.53 -1.42 8.72
N ASP A 34 15.83 -2.71 8.87
CA ASP A 34 17.13 -3.18 9.35
C ASP A 34 18.14 -3.38 8.21
N GLU A 35 17.64 -3.76 7.04
CA GLU A 35 18.46 -4.10 5.87
C GLU A 35 17.85 -3.57 4.58
N ALA A 36 18.71 -3.06 3.70
CA ALA A 36 18.36 -2.67 2.33
C ALA A 36 18.87 -3.72 1.35
N ALA A 37 17.97 -4.44 0.70
CA ALA A 37 18.32 -5.46 -0.28
C ALA A 37 18.66 -4.84 -1.65
N GLU A 38 19.55 -5.49 -2.39
CA GLU A 38 19.96 -5.09 -3.74
C GLU A 38 19.01 -5.63 -4.83
N SER A 39 18.07 -6.53 -4.48
CA SER A 39 17.06 -7.08 -5.39
C SER A 39 15.83 -7.56 -4.64
N ILE A 40 14.71 -7.74 -5.36
CA ILE A 40 13.48 -8.35 -4.82
C ILE A 40 13.79 -9.77 -4.29
N ALA A 41 14.54 -10.56 -5.06
CA ALA A 41 14.93 -11.90 -4.66
C ALA A 41 15.71 -11.93 -3.33
N ALA A 42 16.62 -10.96 -3.12
CA ALA A 42 17.37 -10.84 -1.87
C ALA A 42 16.45 -10.43 -0.71
N ALA A 43 15.54 -9.48 -0.92
CA ALA A 43 14.61 -9.00 0.10
C ALA A 43 13.64 -10.10 0.58
N VAL A 44 13.20 -10.96 -0.34
CA VAL A 44 12.21 -12.01 -0.07
C VAL A 44 12.83 -13.28 0.53
N LYS A 45 14.12 -13.50 0.29
CA LYS A 45 14.82 -14.71 0.73
C LYS A 45 14.75 -14.88 2.25
N GLY A 46 14.09 -15.95 2.67
CA GLY A 46 13.94 -16.29 4.09
C GLY A 46 12.85 -15.50 4.84
N ALA A 47 12.14 -14.58 4.18
CA ALA A 47 11.06 -13.82 4.80
C ALA A 47 9.87 -14.71 5.18
N ASP A 48 9.28 -14.50 6.37
CA ASP A 48 8.04 -15.15 6.82
C ASP A 48 6.81 -14.42 6.27
N LEU A 49 6.93 -13.11 6.07
CA LEU A 49 5.88 -12.25 5.56
C LEU A 49 6.47 -11.28 4.54
N VAL A 50 5.90 -11.27 3.34
CA VAL A 50 6.23 -10.34 2.26
C VAL A 50 5.08 -9.35 2.10
N VAL A 51 5.40 -8.05 2.12
CA VAL A 51 4.41 -6.98 1.94
C VAL A 51 4.73 -6.18 0.68
N LEU A 52 3.82 -6.20 -0.27
CA LEU A 52 3.94 -5.46 -1.52
C LEU A 52 3.37 -4.05 -1.34
N ALA A 53 4.27 -3.08 -1.28
CA ALA A 53 3.96 -1.66 -1.18
C ALA A 53 4.42 -0.93 -2.45
N VAL A 54 3.93 -1.38 -3.59
CA VAL A 54 4.30 -0.89 -4.92
C VAL A 54 3.05 -0.38 -5.66
N PRO A 55 3.20 0.47 -6.68
CA PRO A 55 2.07 0.88 -7.52
C PRO A 55 1.33 -0.33 -8.11
N VAL A 56 0.01 -0.20 -8.26
CA VAL A 56 -0.87 -1.30 -8.72
C VAL A 56 -0.38 -1.93 -10.04
N LYS A 57 0.12 -1.11 -10.96
CA LYS A 57 0.64 -1.57 -12.26
C LYS A 57 1.93 -2.41 -12.16
N ALA A 58 2.63 -2.38 -11.03
CA ALA A 58 3.87 -3.13 -10.82
C ALA A 58 3.65 -4.49 -10.14
N PHE A 59 2.42 -4.84 -9.76
CA PHE A 59 2.16 -6.08 -9.02
C PHE A 59 2.60 -7.32 -9.77
N GLU A 60 2.29 -7.45 -11.06
CA GLU A 60 2.60 -8.66 -11.84
C GLU A 60 4.11 -8.89 -11.96
N ASP A 61 4.87 -7.85 -12.30
CA ASP A 61 6.33 -7.93 -12.42
C ASP A 61 6.97 -8.28 -11.08
N VAL A 62 6.56 -7.59 -10.00
CA VAL A 62 7.09 -7.82 -8.65
C VAL A 62 6.72 -9.22 -8.14
N LEU A 63 5.49 -9.67 -8.33
CA LEU A 63 5.05 -11.02 -7.93
C LEU A 63 5.81 -12.12 -8.68
N SER A 64 6.16 -11.89 -9.95
CA SER A 64 6.94 -12.83 -10.75
C SER A 64 8.33 -13.07 -10.14
N GLU A 65 8.98 -12.00 -9.66
CA GLU A 65 10.28 -12.11 -8.97
C GLU A 65 10.13 -12.70 -7.55
N VAL A 66 9.10 -12.27 -6.81
CA VAL A 66 8.79 -12.81 -5.47
C VAL A 66 8.59 -14.31 -5.52
N LYS A 67 7.81 -14.83 -6.49
CA LYS A 67 7.50 -16.25 -6.66
C LYS A 67 8.74 -17.13 -6.70
N VAL A 68 9.80 -16.67 -7.37
CA VAL A 68 11.04 -17.45 -7.55
C VAL A 68 11.81 -17.64 -6.24
N SER A 69 11.73 -16.67 -5.33
CA SER A 69 12.55 -16.62 -4.11
C SER A 69 11.76 -16.82 -2.82
N LEU A 70 10.43 -16.96 -2.93
CA LEU A 70 9.55 -17.13 -1.78
C LEU A 70 9.81 -18.48 -1.11
N LYS A 71 10.08 -18.48 0.19
CA LYS A 71 10.25 -19.74 0.94
C LYS A 71 8.91 -20.43 1.19
N GLU A 72 8.96 -21.74 1.40
CA GLU A 72 7.79 -22.50 1.83
C GLU A 72 7.23 -21.97 3.16
N GLY A 73 5.92 -21.83 3.24
CA GLY A 73 5.22 -21.31 4.41
C GLY A 73 5.23 -19.78 4.57
N ALA A 74 5.88 -19.05 3.67
CA ALA A 74 5.80 -17.59 3.68
C ALA A 74 4.41 -17.09 3.30
N VAL A 75 4.04 -15.93 3.84
CA VAL A 75 2.77 -15.25 3.56
C VAL A 75 3.03 -14.01 2.71
N VAL A 76 2.16 -13.75 1.74
CA VAL A 76 2.21 -12.57 0.89
C VAL A 76 0.98 -11.71 1.13
N THR A 77 1.16 -10.43 1.35
CA THR A 77 0.09 -9.43 1.45
C THR A 77 0.47 -8.18 0.67
N ASP A 78 -0.50 -7.32 0.40
CA ASP A 78 -0.30 -6.04 -0.26
C ASP A 78 -0.93 -4.89 0.53
N VAL A 79 -0.67 -3.66 0.09
CA VAL A 79 -1.28 -2.44 0.62
C VAL A 79 -1.99 -1.61 -0.45
N GLY A 80 -2.21 -2.18 -1.62
CA GLY A 80 -2.82 -1.51 -2.76
C GLY A 80 -4.26 -1.07 -2.52
N SER A 81 -4.69 -0.03 -3.22
CA SER A 81 -6.04 0.54 -3.07
C SER A 81 -7.13 -0.20 -3.84
N VAL A 82 -6.79 -1.07 -4.79
CA VAL A 82 -7.72 -1.86 -5.63
C VAL A 82 -7.41 -3.33 -5.48
N LYS A 83 -8.33 -4.11 -4.91
CA LYS A 83 -8.08 -5.51 -4.57
C LYS A 83 -8.24 -6.44 -5.77
N LYS A 84 -9.17 -6.14 -6.66
CA LYS A 84 -9.35 -6.93 -7.88
C LYS A 84 -8.10 -6.96 -8.76
N CYS A 85 -7.47 -5.80 -8.99
CA CYS A 85 -6.23 -5.73 -9.77
C CYS A 85 -5.08 -6.52 -9.14
N PHE A 86 -4.98 -6.51 -7.80
CA PHE A 86 -3.99 -7.32 -7.10
C PHE A 86 -4.22 -8.82 -7.33
N LEU A 87 -5.47 -9.28 -7.24
CA LEU A 87 -5.78 -10.69 -7.49
C LEU A 87 -5.54 -11.10 -8.93
N GLU A 88 -5.92 -10.26 -9.90
CA GLU A 88 -5.66 -10.52 -11.32
C GLU A 88 -4.15 -10.71 -11.58
N ALA A 89 -3.31 -9.88 -10.95
CA ALA A 89 -1.85 -10.03 -11.02
C ALA A 89 -1.37 -11.32 -10.34
N VAL A 90 -1.94 -11.70 -9.19
CA VAL A 90 -1.62 -12.96 -8.52
C VAL A 90 -2.01 -14.16 -9.41
N GLU A 91 -3.20 -14.15 -10.00
CA GLU A 91 -3.68 -15.22 -10.88
C GLU A 91 -2.82 -15.33 -12.15
N ALA A 92 -2.43 -14.20 -12.74
CA ALA A 92 -1.55 -14.19 -13.91
C ALA A 92 -0.20 -14.86 -13.62
N VAL A 93 0.37 -14.61 -12.43
CA VAL A 93 1.68 -15.15 -12.04
C VAL A 93 1.62 -16.60 -11.55
N TYR A 94 0.62 -16.94 -10.74
CA TYR A 94 0.54 -18.25 -10.08
C TYR A 94 -0.38 -19.25 -10.78
N GLY A 95 -1.25 -18.80 -11.69
CA GLY A 95 -2.30 -19.60 -12.33
C GLY A 95 -3.59 -19.70 -11.52
N GLU A 96 -3.51 -19.51 -10.22
CA GLU A 96 -4.61 -19.40 -9.27
C GLU A 96 -4.19 -18.52 -8.10
N VAL A 97 -5.10 -18.13 -7.22
CA VAL A 97 -4.73 -17.40 -5.99
C VAL A 97 -4.32 -18.40 -4.91
N PRO A 98 -3.03 -18.45 -4.52
CA PRO A 98 -2.56 -19.36 -3.49
C PRO A 98 -3.15 -19.01 -2.11
N SER A 99 -3.32 -20.03 -1.27
CA SER A 99 -3.91 -19.86 0.07
C SER A 99 -3.08 -19.00 1.03
N PHE A 100 -1.80 -18.80 0.74
CA PHE A 100 -0.89 -17.94 1.52
C PHE A 100 -0.96 -16.45 1.14
N VAL A 101 -1.75 -16.09 0.13
CA VAL A 101 -1.96 -14.69 -0.27
C VAL A 101 -3.13 -14.11 0.51
N VAL A 102 -2.89 -12.99 1.18
CA VAL A 102 -3.89 -12.28 2.00
C VAL A 102 -3.95 -10.82 1.53
N PRO A 103 -4.88 -10.46 0.65
CA PRO A 103 -4.98 -9.09 0.16
C PRO A 103 -5.38 -8.12 1.27
N GLY A 104 -4.74 -6.95 1.30
CA GLY A 104 -4.99 -5.94 2.31
C GLY A 104 -4.97 -4.52 1.74
N HIS A 105 -5.67 -3.60 2.42
CA HIS A 105 -5.68 -2.19 2.08
C HIS A 105 -5.77 -1.35 3.36
N PRO A 106 -4.71 -0.67 3.79
CA PRO A 106 -4.77 0.30 4.88
C PRO A 106 -5.49 1.57 4.42
N ILE A 107 -6.56 1.94 5.13
CA ILE A 107 -7.28 3.20 4.91
C ILE A 107 -6.58 4.28 5.74
N ALA A 108 -5.35 4.50 5.41
CA ALA A 108 -4.47 5.48 6.00
C ALA A 108 -3.43 5.88 4.95
N GLY A 109 -3.11 7.14 4.89
CA GLY A 109 -2.14 7.67 3.96
C GLY A 109 -1.68 9.06 4.40
N SER A 110 -0.57 9.49 3.85
CA SER A 110 -0.06 10.86 3.99
C SER A 110 0.10 11.42 2.58
N GLU A 111 -0.03 12.73 2.45
CA GLU A 111 0.25 13.45 1.19
C GLU A 111 1.76 13.45 0.86
N ARG A 112 2.58 12.96 1.80
CA ARG A 112 4.03 12.85 1.64
C ARG A 112 4.40 11.44 1.25
N SER A 113 5.24 11.29 0.26
CA SER A 113 5.83 10.03 -0.18
C SER A 113 7.29 9.88 0.27
N GLY A 114 7.83 8.67 0.10
CA GLY A 114 9.22 8.35 0.42
C GLY A 114 9.47 8.01 1.89
N VAL A 115 10.67 7.50 2.15
CA VAL A 115 11.06 7.01 3.48
C VAL A 115 11.15 8.10 4.54
N MET A 116 11.40 9.36 4.13
CA MET A 116 11.39 10.52 5.03
C MET A 116 10.02 10.80 5.66
N ALA A 117 8.94 10.33 5.04
CA ALA A 117 7.57 10.44 5.54
C ALA A 117 7.16 9.26 6.44
N ALA A 118 8.08 8.35 6.76
CA ALA A 118 7.78 7.17 7.56
C ALA A 118 7.35 7.55 8.99
N ASP A 119 6.12 7.21 9.33
CA ASP A 119 5.53 7.41 10.65
C ASP A 119 5.09 6.05 11.21
N GLU A 120 5.59 5.69 12.39
CA GLU A 120 5.21 4.46 13.08
C GLU A 120 3.78 4.49 13.60
N ASN A 121 3.22 5.68 13.81
CA ASN A 121 1.87 5.89 14.32
C ASN A 121 0.82 6.04 13.22
N LEU A 122 1.22 5.99 11.93
CA LEU A 122 0.34 6.22 10.79
C LEU A 122 -0.96 5.39 10.82
N TYR A 123 -0.89 4.18 11.36
CA TYR A 123 -2.03 3.25 11.37
C TYR A 123 -2.83 3.27 12.66
N GLN A 124 -2.37 3.99 13.67
CA GLN A 124 -3.08 4.07 14.95
C GLN A 124 -4.48 4.65 14.76
N ARG A 125 -5.51 3.90 15.21
CA ARG A 125 -6.94 4.23 15.07
C ARG A 125 -7.44 4.31 13.63
N HIS A 126 -6.62 3.96 12.63
CA HIS A 126 -7.06 3.84 11.25
C HIS A 126 -7.60 2.44 10.95
N LYS A 127 -8.37 2.33 9.89
CA LYS A 127 -8.92 1.04 9.43
C LYS A 127 -7.94 0.38 8.47
N VAL A 128 -7.85 -0.94 8.54
CA VAL A 128 -7.22 -1.78 7.52
C VAL A 128 -8.26 -2.80 7.08
N ILE A 129 -8.48 -2.91 5.79
CA ILE A 129 -9.43 -3.87 5.22
C ILE A 129 -8.64 -5.04 4.67
N LEU A 130 -8.93 -6.24 5.15
CA LEU A 130 -8.45 -7.49 4.57
C LEU A 130 -9.57 -8.11 3.74
N THR A 131 -9.22 -8.69 2.60
CA THR A 131 -10.20 -9.32 1.72
C THR A 131 -9.84 -10.79 1.49
N PRO A 132 -9.96 -11.64 2.54
CA PRO A 132 -9.63 -13.05 2.44
C PRO A 132 -10.56 -13.78 1.46
N LEU A 133 -10.01 -14.74 0.73
CA LEU A 133 -10.75 -15.64 -0.14
C LEU A 133 -11.19 -16.89 0.64
N LYS A 134 -12.07 -17.69 0.03
CA LYS A 134 -12.56 -18.94 0.65
C LYS A 134 -11.44 -19.94 0.91
N ASN A 135 -10.40 -19.94 0.08
CA ASN A 135 -9.23 -20.82 0.21
C ASN A 135 -8.10 -20.21 1.03
N THR A 136 -8.23 -18.95 1.52
CA THR A 136 -7.17 -18.30 2.31
C THR A 136 -6.85 -19.12 3.56
N ASN A 137 -5.58 -19.40 3.78
CA ASN A 137 -5.09 -20.12 4.96
C ASN A 137 -5.33 -19.28 6.23
N HIS A 138 -5.93 -19.89 7.25
CA HIS A 138 -6.28 -19.23 8.50
C HIS A 138 -5.06 -18.70 9.28
N LEU A 139 -3.92 -19.39 9.22
CA LEU A 139 -2.68 -18.93 9.86
C LEU A 139 -2.10 -17.72 9.13
N ALA A 140 -2.12 -17.75 7.79
CA ALA A 140 -1.70 -16.60 6.98
C ALA A 140 -2.56 -15.36 7.26
N LEU A 141 -3.89 -15.51 7.27
CA LEU A 141 -4.82 -14.43 7.62
C LEU A 141 -4.58 -13.92 9.05
N SER A 142 -4.36 -14.83 10.00
CA SER A 142 -4.08 -14.46 11.40
C SER A 142 -2.77 -13.69 11.54
N LEU A 143 -1.72 -14.07 10.81
CA LEU A 143 -0.44 -13.38 10.80
C LEU A 143 -0.58 -11.94 10.30
N VAL A 144 -1.21 -11.74 9.14
CA VAL A 144 -1.43 -10.40 8.57
C VAL A 144 -2.33 -9.55 9.46
N ARG A 145 -3.40 -10.14 10.01
CA ARG A 145 -4.28 -9.45 10.97
C ARG A 145 -3.52 -9.00 12.22
N SER A 146 -2.63 -9.85 12.75
CA SER A 146 -1.81 -9.53 13.92
C SER A 146 -0.84 -8.39 13.64
N MET A 147 -0.17 -8.40 12.50
CA MET A 147 0.71 -7.32 12.07
C MET A 147 -0.01 -5.96 12.11
N TRP A 148 -1.19 -5.87 11.51
CA TRP A 148 -1.94 -4.61 11.47
C TRP A 148 -2.47 -4.19 12.83
N ARG A 149 -2.94 -5.14 13.65
CA ARG A 149 -3.40 -4.84 15.02
C ARG A 149 -2.27 -4.33 15.91
N MET A 150 -1.09 -4.91 15.82
CA MET A 150 0.09 -4.44 16.54
C MET A 150 0.51 -3.04 16.08
N ALA A 151 0.35 -2.71 14.79
CA ALA A 151 0.54 -1.34 14.29
C ALA A 151 -0.57 -0.36 14.76
N GLY A 152 -1.51 -0.78 15.60
CA GLY A 152 -2.58 0.05 16.17
C GLY A 152 -3.82 0.21 15.28
N ALA A 153 -3.92 -0.56 14.19
CA ALA A 153 -5.04 -0.48 13.27
C ALA A 153 -6.27 -1.27 13.73
N THR A 154 -7.45 -0.80 13.33
CA THR A 154 -8.70 -1.57 13.41
C THR A 154 -8.85 -2.39 12.13
N VAL A 155 -8.71 -3.72 12.23
CA VAL A 155 -8.79 -4.62 11.09
C VAL A 155 -10.23 -5.03 10.84
N LEU A 156 -10.69 -4.80 9.60
CA LEU A 156 -12.00 -5.20 9.09
C LEU A 156 -11.81 -6.26 7.98
N GLU A 157 -12.82 -7.10 7.78
CA GLU A 157 -12.83 -8.08 6.69
C GLU A 157 -14.10 -7.91 5.85
N MET A 158 -13.94 -7.99 4.53
CA MET A 158 -15.05 -8.00 3.58
C MET A 158 -14.65 -8.72 2.29
N SER A 159 -15.61 -8.96 1.41
CA SER A 159 -15.29 -9.50 0.08
C SER A 159 -14.61 -8.43 -0.79
N ILE A 160 -13.89 -8.89 -1.81
CA ILE A 160 -13.19 -8.03 -2.77
C ILE A 160 -14.15 -7.13 -3.52
N GLU A 161 -15.28 -7.68 -3.96
CA GLU A 161 -16.32 -6.93 -4.67
C GLU A 161 -16.85 -5.80 -3.80
N LYS A 162 -17.12 -6.10 -2.52
CA LYS A 162 -17.61 -5.10 -1.58
C LYS A 162 -16.57 -4.04 -1.27
N HIS A 163 -15.30 -4.43 -1.13
CA HIS A 163 -14.20 -3.51 -0.96
C HIS A 163 -14.13 -2.53 -2.13
N ASP A 164 -13.99 -3.04 -3.35
CA ASP A 164 -13.78 -2.21 -4.53
C ASP A 164 -15.01 -1.33 -4.84
N GLU A 165 -16.24 -1.83 -4.63
CA GLU A 165 -17.47 -1.03 -4.74
C GLU A 165 -17.47 0.16 -3.77
N VAL A 166 -17.20 -0.10 -2.48
CA VAL A 166 -17.23 0.94 -1.44
C VAL A 166 -16.13 1.97 -1.67
N LEU A 167 -14.90 1.51 -1.96
CA LEU A 167 -13.76 2.41 -2.14
C LEU A 167 -13.83 3.18 -3.45
N ALA A 168 -14.43 2.63 -4.50
CA ALA A 168 -14.73 3.38 -5.72
C ALA A 168 -15.59 4.60 -5.43
N ALA A 169 -16.64 4.44 -4.63
CA ALA A 169 -17.56 5.52 -4.30
C ALA A 169 -17.00 6.51 -3.28
N THR A 170 -16.31 6.02 -2.24
CA THR A 170 -15.93 6.85 -1.09
C THR A 170 -14.52 7.42 -1.17
N SER A 171 -13.67 6.89 -2.03
CA SER A 171 -12.28 7.31 -2.20
C SER A 171 -11.96 7.68 -3.65
N HIS A 172 -12.10 6.75 -4.60
CA HIS A 172 -11.61 6.95 -5.96
C HIS A 172 -12.42 8.02 -6.71
N LEU A 173 -13.74 8.03 -6.58
CA LEU A 173 -14.59 9.06 -7.21
C LEU A 173 -14.27 10.48 -6.70
N PRO A 174 -14.14 10.74 -5.39
CA PRO A 174 -13.69 12.05 -4.90
C PRO A 174 -12.33 12.48 -5.45
N HIS A 175 -11.36 11.58 -5.54
CA HIS A 175 -10.05 11.88 -6.15
C HIS A 175 -10.21 12.25 -7.63
N LEU A 176 -10.93 11.45 -8.41
CA LEU A 176 -11.18 11.72 -9.82
C LEU A 176 -11.81 13.09 -10.02
N LEU A 177 -12.82 13.44 -9.23
CA LEU A 177 -13.49 14.74 -9.30
C LEU A 177 -12.54 15.89 -8.95
N ALA A 178 -11.71 15.73 -7.92
CA ALA A 178 -10.76 16.77 -7.51
C ALA A 178 -9.67 16.97 -8.58
N PHE A 179 -9.11 15.90 -9.12
CA PHE A 179 -8.13 15.98 -10.22
C PHE A 179 -8.75 16.61 -11.47
N SER A 180 -9.96 16.18 -11.88
CA SER A 180 -10.64 16.74 -13.05
C SER A 180 -10.96 18.20 -12.88
N LEU A 181 -11.37 18.64 -11.68
CA LEU A 181 -11.62 20.06 -11.39
C LEU A 181 -10.34 20.89 -11.54
N VAL A 182 -9.24 20.44 -10.93
CA VAL A 182 -7.96 21.18 -11.01
C VAL A 182 -7.45 21.22 -12.44
N ASP A 183 -7.48 20.10 -13.16
CA ASP A 183 -7.04 20.00 -14.55
C ASP A 183 -7.86 20.91 -15.48
N THR A 184 -9.18 20.89 -15.36
CA THR A 184 -10.09 21.76 -16.13
C THR A 184 -9.76 23.24 -15.91
N LEU A 185 -9.62 23.66 -14.65
CA LEU A 185 -9.33 25.06 -14.34
C LEU A 185 -7.90 25.48 -14.70
N ALA A 186 -6.94 24.56 -14.65
CA ALA A 186 -5.57 24.82 -15.08
C ALA A 186 -5.47 25.04 -16.60
N GLY A 187 -6.38 24.46 -17.38
CA GLY A 187 -6.47 24.65 -18.84
C GLY A 187 -7.11 25.97 -19.29
N GLU A 188 -7.74 26.73 -18.38
CA GLU A 188 -8.37 28.01 -18.71
C GLU A 188 -7.34 29.12 -18.96
N GLU A 189 -7.63 30.03 -19.91
CA GLU A 189 -6.74 31.17 -20.21
C GLU A 189 -6.50 32.09 -19.00
N GLN A 190 -7.48 32.18 -18.10
CA GLN A 190 -7.44 33.01 -16.89
C GLN A 190 -7.08 32.22 -15.63
N ASN A 191 -6.40 31.08 -15.76
CA ASN A 191 -6.11 30.15 -14.66
C ASN A 191 -5.43 30.83 -13.45
N GLN A 192 -4.54 31.79 -13.67
CA GLN A 192 -3.85 32.51 -12.60
C GLN A 192 -4.82 33.33 -11.72
N GLU A 193 -5.83 33.98 -12.32
CA GLU A 193 -6.87 34.67 -11.57
C GLU A 193 -7.76 33.73 -10.82
N ILE A 194 -8.19 32.63 -11.46
CA ILE A 194 -9.02 31.59 -10.85
C ILE A 194 -8.36 31.07 -9.58
N PHE A 195 -7.10 30.67 -9.65
CA PHE A 195 -6.37 30.14 -8.47
C PHE A 195 -6.05 31.24 -7.45
N ARG A 196 -5.85 32.49 -7.86
CA ARG A 196 -5.64 33.60 -6.95
C ARG A 196 -6.84 33.87 -6.04
N TYR A 197 -8.06 33.67 -6.54
CA TYR A 197 -9.29 33.85 -5.78
C TYR A 197 -9.84 32.56 -5.17
N ALA A 198 -9.10 31.46 -5.29
CA ALA A 198 -9.47 30.19 -4.69
C ALA A 198 -9.56 30.31 -3.15
N ALA A 199 -10.78 30.21 -2.64
CA ALA A 199 -11.09 30.30 -1.21
C ALA A 199 -10.98 28.93 -0.51
N GLY A 200 -11.26 28.92 0.81
CA GLY A 200 -11.10 27.71 1.66
C GLY A 200 -11.80 26.48 1.12
N GLY A 201 -13.06 26.58 0.70
CA GLY A 201 -13.80 25.42 0.17
C GLY A 201 -13.17 24.81 -1.08
N PHE A 202 -12.59 25.62 -1.97
CA PHE A 202 -11.84 25.09 -3.11
C PHE A 202 -10.58 24.35 -2.66
N ARG A 203 -9.81 24.93 -1.76
CA ARG A 203 -8.58 24.32 -1.22
C ARG A 203 -8.86 23.01 -0.50
N ASP A 204 -9.92 22.98 0.31
CA ASP A 204 -10.32 21.77 1.05
C ASP A 204 -10.69 20.65 0.09
N PHE A 205 -11.49 20.93 -0.94
CA PHE A 205 -11.92 19.94 -1.93
C PHE A 205 -10.76 19.45 -2.81
N THR A 206 -9.87 20.37 -3.23
CA THR A 206 -8.74 20.03 -4.13
C THR A 206 -7.49 19.57 -3.40
N ARG A 207 -7.48 19.54 -2.05
CA ARG A 207 -6.35 19.07 -1.26
C ARG A 207 -5.91 17.64 -1.66
N ILE A 208 -6.85 16.78 -1.94
CA ILE A 208 -6.57 15.41 -2.38
C ILE A 208 -5.96 15.32 -3.78
N ALA A 209 -6.10 16.36 -4.61
CA ALA A 209 -5.44 16.45 -5.91
C ALA A 209 -3.97 16.91 -5.81
N ALA A 210 -3.48 17.25 -4.62
CA ALA A 210 -2.07 17.55 -4.38
C ALA A 210 -1.20 16.29 -4.14
N SER A 211 -1.80 15.10 -4.21
CA SER A 211 -1.06 13.84 -4.15
C SER A 211 -0.20 13.63 -5.40
N ASP A 212 0.84 12.81 -5.27
CA ASP A 212 1.75 12.49 -6.38
C ASP A 212 0.97 11.81 -7.55
N PRO A 213 0.96 12.41 -8.76
CA PRO A 213 0.21 11.87 -9.89
C PRO A 213 0.79 10.56 -10.46
N LEU A 214 1.99 10.16 -10.03
CA LEU A 214 2.67 8.95 -10.49
C LEU A 214 2.46 7.74 -9.57
N MET A 215 1.77 7.92 -8.45
CA MET A 215 1.46 6.84 -7.50
C MET A 215 0.17 6.12 -7.82
#